data_d7039cee10f5487629a7f0292c4580f5
#
_entry.id   d7039cee10f5487629a7f0292c4580f5
#
_cell.length_a   1.000
_cell.length_b   1.000
_cell.length_c   1.000
_cell.angle_alpha   90.00
_cell.angle_beta   90.00
_cell.angle_gamma   90.00
#
_symmetry.space_group_name_H-M   'P 1'
#
loop_
_entity.id
_entity.type
_entity.pdbx_description
1 polymer ?
#
loop_
_entity_poly.entity_id
_entity_poly.type
_entity_poly.pdbx_seq_one_letter_code
_entity_poly.pdbx_strand_id
1 'polypeptide(L)'
;MQVPILAYHSNNVVGNAYQGNDLVAFAQDLRLIDDLGLSIVPVQRVVDRLLGRGDADLSRCVALTCDDGTDLDFRDLVHPHHGPQRSFLHSLRAFREERGIQAQLALHLTSFVIADPGARAKMEKDCLGGLRWLGDHWWREAEASTLISIENHSWDHNHPCLSSPGPHGLVRGDFHAIGNDVQARFEIEQAQDHIERCSGRRPRLFCYPFGHVGTFLHSWLAQRGPELGLDAAFGDGAEMVVQDSDRWNLPRYICGWHWHSPDELAAILAG
;
A
#
# COMPACT_ATOMS: atom_id res chain seq x y z
N MET A 1 -18.06 -4.61 12.81
CA MET A 1 -17.23 -4.11 11.71
C MET A 1 -16.59 -5.31 11.03
N GLN A 2 -16.71 -5.43 9.72
CA GLN A 2 -16.00 -6.39 8.85
C GLN A 2 -15.62 -5.60 7.60
N VAL A 3 -14.33 -5.30 7.41
CA VAL A 3 -13.86 -4.44 6.33
C VAL A 3 -12.73 -5.13 5.58
N PRO A 4 -12.90 -5.48 4.30
CA PRO A 4 -11.80 -5.94 3.46
C PRO A 4 -10.87 -4.77 3.15
N ILE A 5 -9.57 -5.00 3.25
CA ILE A 5 -8.53 -4.10 2.77
C ILE A 5 -7.87 -4.76 1.56
N LEU A 6 -7.95 -4.11 0.41
CA LEU A 6 -7.40 -4.61 -0.84
C LEU A 6 -6.04 -3.98 -1.11
N ALA A 7 -5.09 -4.77 -1.59
CA ALA A 7 -3.74 -4.30 -1.92
C ALA A 7 -3.37 -4.63 -3.37
N TYR A 8 -2.76 -3.66 -4.04
CA TYR A 8 -2.33 -3.71 -5.44
C TYR A 8 -0.86 -3.34 -5.55
N HIS A 9 -0.23 -3.72 -6.67
CA HIS A 9 1.15 -3.34 -6.99
C HIS A 9 1.18 -2.76 -8.40
N SER A 10 1.40 -1.46 -8.53
CA SER A 10 1.36 -0.79 -9.85
C SER A 10 2.48 -1.23 -10.81
N ASN A 11 3.54 -1.87 -10.29
CA ASN A 11 4.60 -2.51 -11.04
C ASN A 11 4.25 -3.93 -11.56
N ASN A 12 3.14 -4.51 -11.11
CA ASN A 12 2.66 -5.80 -11.62
C ASN A 12 1.96 -5.62 -12.98
N VAL A 13 2.78 -5.56 -14.04
CA VAL A 13 2.34 -5.39 -15.43
C VAL A 13 3.00 -6.43 -16.32
N VAL A 14 2.38 -7.59 -16.47
CA VAL A 14 2.83 -8.68 -17.36
C VAL A 14 1.95 -8.81 -18.61
N GLY A 15 0.99 -7.91 -18.80
CA GLY A 15 0.06 -7.85 -19.93
C GLY A 15 -0.88 -6.66 -19.82
N ASN A 16 -1.97 -6.66 -20.63
CA ASN A 16 -3.02 -5.62 -20.62
C ASN A 16 -4.41 -6.20 -20.27
N ALA A 17 -4.44 -7.36 -19.65
CA ALA A 17 -5.67 -7.97 -19.15
C ALA A 17 -5.74 -7.84 -17.62
N TYR A 18 -6.93 -8.03 -17.06
CA TYR A 18 -7.18 -8.01 -15.61
C TYR A 18 -6.16 -8.89 -14.86
N GLN A 19 -6.07 -10.16 -15.29
CA GLN A 19 -5.07 -11.07 -14.76
C GLN A 19 -3.68 -10.66 -15.25
N GLY A 20 -2.80 -10.30 -14.33
CA GLY A 20 -1.42 -9.89 -14.62
C GLY A 20 -1.23 -8.41 -14.94
N ASN A 21 -2.21 -7.56 -14.59
CA ASN A 21 -2.02 -6.12 -14.61
C ASN A 21 -2.91 -5.46 -13.54
N ASP A 22 -2.29 -5.12 -12.43
CA ASP A 22 -3.01 -4.53 -11.29
C ASP A 22 -3.62 -3.16 -11.62
N LEU A 23 -3.06 -2.40 -12.59
CA LEU A 23 -3.65 -1.14 -13.04
C LEU A 23 -4.99 -1.36 -13.76
N VAL A 24 -5.08 -2.44 -14.54
CA VAL A 24 -6.32 -2.84 -15.23
C VAL A 24 -7.31 -3.41 -14.23
N ALA A 25 -6.85 -4.28 -13.32
CA ALA A 25 -7.69 -4.85 -12.26
C ALA A 25 -8.28 -3.73 -11.39
N PHE A 26 -7.47 -2.83 -10.88
CA PHE A 26 -7.89 -1.71 -10.05
C PHE A 26 -9.00 -0.86 -10.70
N ALA A 27 -8.83 -0.51 -11.99
CA ALA A 27 -9.83 0.27 -12.71
C ALA A 27 -11.18 -0.45 -12.87
N GLN A 28 -11.19 -1.79 -12.96
CA GLN A 28 -12.41 -2.59 -13.02
C GLN A 28 -13.00 -2.79 -11.62
N ASP A 29 -12.16 -3.01 -10.63
CA ASP A 29 -12.56 -3.25 -9.25
C ASP A 29 -13.22 -2.03 -8.62
N LEU A 30 -12.80 -0.81 -8.96
CA LEU A 30 -13.49 0.42 -8.54
C LEU A 30 -14.97 0.41 -8.95
N ARG A 31 -15.26 -0.03 -10.18
CA ARG A 31 -16.64 -0.14 -10.69
C ARG A 31 -17.41 -1.27 -10.02
N LEU A 32 -16.77 -2.43 -9.86
CA LEU A 32 -17.36 -3.58 -9.18
C LEU A 32 -17.76 -3.23 -7.74
N ILE A 33 -16.88 -2.58 -6.99
CA ILE A 33 -17.14 -2.15 -5.61
C ILE A 33 -18.35 -1.22 -5.56
N ASP A 34 -18.43 -0.25 -6.46
CA ASP A 34 -19.55 0.69 -6.56
C ASP A 34 -20.86 -0.01 -6.97
N ASP A 35 -20.81 -0.90 -7.97
CA ASP A 35 -21.97 -1.67 -8.45
C ASP A 35 -22.51 -2.63 -7.36
N LEU A 36 -21.65 -3.13 -6.46
CA LEU A 36 -22.05 -3.88 -5.27
C LEU A 36 -22.61 -3.02 -4.15
N GLY A 37 -22.63 -1.68 -4.31
CA GLY A 37 -23.09 -0.71 -3.32
C GLY A 37 -22.21 -0.66 -2.06
N LEU A 38 -20.92 -0.95 -2.20
CA LEU A 38 -19.93 -0.78 -1.14
C LEU A 38 -19.31 0.62 -1.20
N SER A 39 -18.95 1.17 -0.05
CA SER A 39 -18.29 2.49 0.04
C SER A 39 -16.77 2.33 0.19
N ILE A 40 -16.02 2.99 -0.69
CA ILE A 40 -14.57 3.07 -0.55
C ILE A 40 -14.23 4.12 0.49
N VAL A 41 -13.40 3.74 1.47
CA VAL A 41 -12.97 4.65 2.55
C VAL A 41 -11.44 4.65 2.67
N PRO A 42 -10.83 5.77 3.13
CA PRO A 42 -9.43 5.76 3.51
C PRO A 42 -9.14 4.67 4.54
N VAL A 43 -8.06 3.90 4.37
CA VAL A 43 -7.68 2.86 5.34
C VAL A 43 -7.46 3.43 6.75
N GLN A 44 -7.03 4.70 6.85
CA GLN A 44 -6.92 5.40 8.13
C GLN A 44 -8.26 5.46 8.89
N ARG A 45 -9.40 5.55 8.18
CA ARG A 45 -10.73 5.55 8.83
C ARG A 45 -11.04 4.19 9.49
N VAL A 46 -10.59 3.10 8.86
CA VAL A 46 -10.71 1.75 9.46
C VAL A 46 -9.87 1.67 10.73
N VAL A 47 -8.63 2.16 10.68
CA VAL A 47 -7.72 2.22 11.83
C VAL A 47 -8.27 3.13 12.95
N ASP A 48 -8.78 4.31 12.61
CA ASP A 48 -9.39 5.23 13.59
C ASP A 48 -10.58 4.55 14.30
N ARG A 49 -11.37 3.75 13.58
CA ARG A 49 -12.48 2.98 14.18
C ARG A 49 -11.98 1.92 15.16
N LEU A 50 -10.90 1.21 14.81
CA LEU A 50 -10.25 0.23 15.72
C LEU A 50 -9.73 0.88 16.99
N LEU A 51 -9.21 2.11 16.88
CA LEU A 51 -8.65 2.89 17.99
C LEU A 51 -9.71 3.64 18.80
N GLY A 52 -11.00 3.49 18.46
CA GLY A 52 -12.08 4.21 19.15
C GLY A 52 -12.07 5.71 18.90
N ARG A 53 -11.42 6.19 17.83
CA ARG A 53 -11.35 7.61 17.44
C ARG A 53 -12.50 8.09 16.56
N GLY A 54 -13.46 7.23 16.26
CA GLY A 54 -14.62 7.53 15.43
C GLY A 54 -15.73 6.51 15.58
N ASP A 55 -16.95 6.91 15.24
CA ASP A 55 -18.18 6.12 15.32
C ASP A 55 -18.77 5.77 13.95
N ALA A 56 -18.03 5.99 12.85
CA ALA A 56 -18.48 5.73 11.51
C ALA A 56 -18.92 4.26 11.35
N ASP A 57 -20.08 4.04 10.73
CA ASP A 57 -20.50 2.72 10.29
C ASP A 57 -19.65 2.29 9.09
N LEU A 58 -18.91 1.21 9.26
CA LEU A 58 -18.05 0.61 8.24
C LEU A 58 -18.57 -0.75 7.74
N SER A 59 -19.83 -1.08 8.02
CA SER A 59 -20.41 -2.40 7.69
C SER A 59 -20.45 -2.72 6.19
N ARG A 60 -20.44 -1.69 5.35
CA ARG A 60 -20.44 -1.81 3.88
C ARG A 60 -19.29 -1.02 3.26
N CYS A 61 -18.12 -1.09 3.89
CA CYS A 61 -16.95 -0.36 3.44
C CYS A 61 -15.85 -1.30 2.98
N VAL A 62 -15.00 -0.80 2.08
CA VAL A 62 -13.75 -1.40 1.62
C VAL A 62 -12.67 -0.33 1.63
N ALA A 63 -11.43 -0.69 1.96
CA ALA A 63 -10.30 0.21 1.86
C ALA A 63 -9.32 -0.28 0.79
N LEU A 64 -8.68 0.66 0.08
CA LEU A 64 -7.76 0.39 -1.02
C LEU A 64 -6.35 0.81 -0.62
N THR A 65 -5.38 -0.06 -0.88
CA THR A 65 -3.95 0.19 -0.66
C THR A 65 -3.13 -0.21 -1.87
N CYS A 66 -1.94 0.34 -2.02
CA CYS A 66 -0.94 -0.19 -2.94
C CYS A 66 0.45 -0.13 -2.31
N ASP A 67 1.34 -1.00 -2.75
CA ASP A 67 2.67 -1.14 -2.18
C ASP A 67 3.76 -0.73 -3.18
N ASP A 68 5.01 -0.59 -2.70
CA ASP A 68 6.26 -0.22 -3.38
C ASP A 68 6.39 1.26 -3.76
N GLY A 69 5.31 1.95 -4.08
CA GLY A 69 5.31 3.38 -4.39
C GLY A 69 5.97 3.70 -5.73
N THR A 70 5.59 3.02 -6.82
CA THR A 70 6.07 3.38 -8.15
C THR A 70 5.38 4.62 -8.69
N ASP A 71 6.00 5.26 -9.69
CA ASP A 71 5.41 6.42 -10.37
C ASP A 71 4.05 6.11 -11.02
N LEU A 72 3.75 4.82 -11.30
CA LEU A 72 2.45 4.36 -11.80
C LEU A 72 1.32 4.45 -10.76
N ASP A 73 1.62 4.67 -9.50
CA ASP A 73 0.58 5.03 -8.53
C ASP A 73 -0.04 6.39 -8.87
N PHE A 74 0.76 7.30 -9.45
CA PHE A 74 0.40 8.71 -9.59
C PHE A 74 0.28 9.20 -11.03
N ARG A 75 1.14 8.72 -11.96
CA ARG A 75 1.17 9.20 -13.34
C ARG A 75 1.14 8.08 -14.36
N ASP A 76 0.51 8.36 -15.50
CA ASP A 76 0.48 7.46 -16.64
C ASP A 76 1.88 7.34 -17.26
N LEU A 77 2.29 6.11 -17.57
CA LEU A 77 3.59 5.81 -18.16
C LEU A 77 3.44 4.86 -19.35
N VAL A 78 4.51 4.77 -20.16
CA VAL A 78 4.55 3.84 -21.29
C VAL A 78 5.44 2.64 -20.93
N HIS A 79 4.81 1.47 -20.74
CA HIS A 79 5.54 0.23 -20.51
C HIS A 79 6.21 -0.24 -21.83
N PRO A 80 7.51 -0.63 -21.82
CA PRO A 80 8.25 -0.96 -23.05
C PRO A 80 7.62 -2.07 -23.89
N HIS A 81 6.97 -3.03 -23.22
CA HIS A 81 6.39 -4.21 -23.88
C HIS A 81 4.86 -4.19 -23.93
N HIS A 82 4.20 -3.40 -23.07
CA HIS A 82 2.74 -3.42 -22.93
C HIS A 82 2.06 -2.09 -23.30
N GLY A 83 2.86 -1.10 -23.78
CA GLY A 83 2.35 0.19 -24.22
C GLY A 83 1.86 1.08 -23.08
N PRO A 84 0.96 2.05 -23.35
CA PRO A 84 0.47 3.00 -22.36
C PRO A 84 -0.22 2.31 -21.18
N GLN A 85 0.20 2.64 -19.96
CA GLN A 85 -0.39 2.21 -18.70
C GLN A 85 -0.99 3.42 -17.99
N ARG A 86 -2.21 3.28 -17.49
CA ARG A 86 -2.89 4.33 -16.73
C ARG A 86 -2.65 4.12 -15.25
N SER A 87 -2.25 5.18 -14.58
CA SER A 87 -1.95 5.17 -13.15
C SER A 87 -3.19 4.89 -12.28
N PHE A 88 -2.96 4.54 -11.02
CA PHE A 88 -4.06 4.46 -10.05
C PHE A 88 -4.76 5.80 -9.89
N LEU A 89 -4.01 6.93 -9.81
CA LEU A 89 -4.62 8.25 -9.75
C LEU A 89 -5.50 8.56 -10.98
N HIS A 90 -5.05 8.19 -12.19
CA HIS A 90 -5.87 8.32 -13.39
C HIS A 90 -7.18 7.55 -13.24
N SER A 91 -7.12 6.31 -12.79
CA SER A 91 -8.29 5.44 -12.61
C SER A 91 -9.27 5.99 -11.57
N LEU A 92 -8.77 6.55 -10.45
CA LEU A 92 -9.60 7.23 -9.45
C LEU A 92 -10.31 8.47 -10.03
N ARG A 93 -9.60 9.28 -10.81
CA ARG A 93 -10.16 10.47 -11.46
C ARG A 93 -11.19 10.09 -12.52
N ALA A 94 -10.86 9.14 -13.40
CA ALA A 94 -11.77 8.65 -14.44
C ALA A 94 -13.05 8.05 -13.84
N PHE A 95 -12.92 7.31 -12.73
CA PHE A 95 -14.07 6.80 -11.99
C PHE A 95 -14.96 7.95 -11.47
N ARG A 96 -14.39 9.01 -10.89
CA ARG A 96 -15.15 10.19 -10.44
C ARG A 96 -15.83 10.94 -11.59
N GLU A 97 -15.18 11.00 -12.76
CA GLU A 97 -15.78 11.60 -13.97
C GLU A 97 -16.95 10.75 -14.51
N GLU A 98 -16.80 9.42 -14.47
CA GLU A 98 -17.81 8.47 -14.97
C GLU A 98 -19.05 8.37 -14.05
N ARG A 99 -18.84 8.23 -12.74
CA ARG A 99 -19.90 7.94 -11.76
C ARG A 99 -20.38 9.18 -10.98
N GLY A 100 -19.65 10.27 -11.06
CA GLY A 100 -19.86 11.47 -10.27
C GLY A 100 -19.25 11.38 -8.86
N ILE A 101 -18.97 12.55 -8.28
CA ILE A 101 -18.31 12.65 -6.97
C ILE A 101 -19.17 12.05 -5.83
N GLN A 102 -20.47 11.99 -6.00
CA GLN A 102 -21.40 11.47 -4.99
C GLN A 102 -21.41 9.94 -4.89
N ALA A 103 -20.92 9.23 -5.93
CA ALA A 103 -20.88 7.77 -5.93
C ALA A 103 -19.96 7.25 -4.80
N GLN A 104 -18.77 7.85 -4.67
CA GLN A 104 -17.79 7.49 -3.66
C GLN A 104 -17.21 8.75 -3.01
N LEU A 105 -17.91 9.29 -2.00
CA LEU A 105 -17.55 10.54 -1.33
C LEU A 105 -16.16 10.50 -0.67
N ALA A 106 -15.77 9.35 -0.17
CA ALA A 106 -14.52 9.14 0.51
C ALA A 106 -13.49 8.33 -0.32
N LEU A 107 -13.65 8.33 -1.66
CA LEU A 107 -12.76 7.63 -2.60
C LEU A 107 -11.29 7.96 -2.30
N HIS A 108 -10.52 6.93 -2.00
CA HIS A 108 -9.14 7.09 -1.55
C HIS A 108 -8.32 5.81 -1.78
N LEU A 109 -7.03 5.98 -2.04
CA LEU A 109 -6.01 4.95 -2.10
C LEU A 109 -4.88 5.30 -1.14
N THR A 110 -4.37 4.35 -0.37
CA THR A 110 -3.18 4.52 0.45
C THR A 110 -1.99 3.85 -0.23
N SER A 111 -0.96 4.62 -0.58
CA SER A 111 0.29 4.12 -1.17
C SER A 111 1.35 3.97 -0.10
N PHE A 112 1.81 2.74 0.13
CA PHE A 112 2.94 2.40 0.99
C PHE A 112 4.22 2.45 0.16
N VAL A 113 5.12 3.37 0.48
CA VAL A 113 6.28 3.68 -0.36
C VAL A 113 7.60 3.23 0.28
N ILE A 114 8.50 2.70 -0.53
CA ILE A 114 9.89 2.42 -0.14
C ILE A 114 10.65 3.74 -0.07
N ALA A 115 11.30 4.05 1.06
CA ALA A 115 11.79 5.38 1.33
C ALA A 115 13.19 5.69 0.76
N ASP A 116 14.14 4.73 0.81
CA ASP A 116 15.55 4.97 0.44
C ASP A 116 15.75 5.29 -1.05
N PRO A 117 16.19 6.50 -1.42
CA PRO A 117 16.48 6.83 -2.82
C PRO A 117 17.58 5.95 -3.45
N GLY A 118 18.56 5.50 -2.65
CA GLY A 118 19.63 4.63 -3.10
C GLY A 118 19.16 3.22 -3.40
N ALA A 119 18.32 2.66 -2.52
CA ALA A 119 17.68 1.37 -2.74
C ALA A 119 16.75 1.42 -3.95
N ARG A 120 15.89 2.44 -4.06
CA ARG A 120 15.00 2.63 -5.22
C ARG A 120 15.79 2.71 -6.53
N ALA A 121 16.89 3.46 -6.58
CA ALA A 121 17.74 3.56 -7.77
C ALA A 121 18.37 2.20 -8.15
N LYS A 122 18.73 1.37 -7.16
CA LYS A 122 19.27 0.03 -7.39
C LYS A 122 18.18 -0.93 -7.87
N MET A 123 17.03 -0.94 -7.22
CA MET A 123 15.86 -1.75 -7.61
C MET A 123 15.38 -1.36 -9.01
N GLU A 124 15.32 -0.09 -9.32
CA GLU A 124 15.00 0.46 -10.62
C GLU A 124 15.87 -0.16 -11.72
N LYS A 125 17.19 -0.16 -11.50
CA LYS A 125 18.16 -0.70 -12.45
C LYS A 125 18.03 -2.22 -12.60
N ASP A 126 17.92 -2.94 -11.49
CA ASP A 126 18.06 -4.40 -11.47
C ASP A 126 16.72 -5.14 -11.66
N CYS A 127 15.61 -4.53 -11.27
CA CYS A 127 14.29 -5.16 -11.29
C CYS A 127 13.34 -4.56 -12.32
N LEU A 128 13.46 -3.23 -12.59
CA LEU A 128 12.58 -2.52 -13.52
C LEU A 128 13.28 -2.08 -14.82
N GLY A 129 14.46 -2.62 -15.11
CA GLY A 129 15.17 -2.35 -16.37
C GLY A 129 15.59 -0.91 -16.60
N GLY A 130 15.69 -0.08 -15.55
CA GLY A 130 16.10 1.31 -15.63
C GLY A 130 15.03 2.25 -16.18
N LEU A 131 13.75 1.95 -15.99
CA LEU A 131 12.62 2.71 -16.53
C LEU A 131 12.36 4.04 -15.78
N ARG A 132 13.01 4.25 -14.63
CA ARG A 132 12.88 5.44 -13.76
C ARG A 132 11.45 5.63 -13.23
N TRP A 133 10.87 4.56 -12.69
CA TRP A 133 9.51 4.51 -12.17
C TRP A 133 9.43 4.49 -10.63
N LEU A 134 10.58 4.55 -9.93
CA LEU A 134 10.64 4.58 -8.47
C LEU A 134 11.09 5.97 -7.97
N GLY A 135 10.37 7.02 -8.37
CA GLY A 135 10.61 8.40 -7.92
C GLY A 135 9.87 8.75 -6.62
N ASP A 136 10.29 9.86 -5.95
CA ASP A 136 9.59 10.44 -4.79
C ASP A 136 9.04 11.84 -5.08
N HIS A 137 9.33 12.37 -6.26
CA HIS A 137 8.97 13.73 -6.67
C HIS A 137 7.45 13.96 -6.79
N TRP A 138 6.64 12.90 -6.82
CA TRP A 138 5.19 12.97 -6.91
C TRP A 138 4.48 12.87 -5.53
N TRP A 139 5.18 12.47 -4.46
CA TRP A 139 4.55 12.20 -3.16
C TRP A 139 3.81 13.41 -2.58
N ARG A 140 4.39 14.60 -2.68
CA ARG A 140 3.73 15.83 -2.21
C ARG A 140 2.47 16.17 -3.00
N GLU A 141 2.49 15.96 -4.31
CA GLU A 141 1.34 16.19 -5.17
C GLU A 141 0.25 15.13 -4.93
N ALA A 142 0.63 13.89 -4.61
CA ALA A 142 -0.30 12.83 -4.23
C ALA A 142 -1.09 13.20 -2.97
N GLU A 143 -0.40 13.63 -1.91
CA GLU A 143 -1.05 14.13 -0.68
C GLU A 143 -1.99 15.32 -0.98
N ALA A 144 -1.54 16.27 -1.79
CA ALA A 144 -2.35 17.43 -2.17
C ALA A 144 -3.59 17.05 -3.01
N SER A 145 -3.58 15.91 -3.70
CA SER A 145 -4.71 15.42 -4.50
C SER A 145 -5.93 15.02 -3.64
N THR A 146 -5.71 14.71 -2.37
CA THR A 146 -6.70 14.12 -1.44
C THR A 146 -7.23 12.75 -1.85
N LEU A 147 -6.75 12.19 -2.96
CA LEU A 147 -7.13 10.87 -3.47
C LEU A 147 -6.12 9.79 -3.09
N ILE A 148 -4.86 10.19 -2.83
CA ILE A 148 -3.79 9.28 -2.46
C ILE A 148 -3.07 9.84 -1.23
N SER A 149 -2.86 8.99 -0.22
CA SER A 149 -1.97 9.27 0.90
C SER A 149 -0.69 8.44 0.79
N ILE A 150 0.42 9.00 1.28
CA ILE A 150 1.73 8.34 1.28
C ILE A 150 2.04 7.81 2.66
N GLU A 151 2.27 6.50 2.76
CA GLU A 151 2.53 5.80 4.00
C GLU A 151 3.82 4.95 3.92
N ASN A 152 4.27 4.39 5.01
CA ASN A 152 5.59 3.79 5.17
C ASN A 152 5.64 2.32 4.75
N HIS A 153 6.50 1.98 3.76
CA HIS A 153 6.84 0.60 3.35
C HIS A 153 8.31 0.28 3.60
N SER A 154 8.84 0.72 4.73
CA SER A 154 10.22 0.59 5.17
C SER A 154 11.25 1.48 4.43
N TRP A 155 12.49 1.46 4.92
CA TRP A 155 13.57 2.24 4.34
C TRP A 155 13.98 1.70 2.98
N ASP A 156 14.45 0.43 2.92
CA ASP A 156 14.99 -0.16 1.70
C ASP A 156 14.31 -1.48 1.31
N HIS A 157 13.15 -1.78 1.93
CA HIS A 157 12.36 -2.99 1.70
C HIS A 157 13.14 -4.26 2.09
N ASN A 158 14.30 -4.14 2.68
CA ASN A 158 15.26 -5.24 2.86
C ASN A 158 15.42 -6.08 1.57
N HIS A 159 15.37 -5.39 0.40
CA HIS A 159 15.18 -6.03 -0.90
C HIS A 159 16.39 -6.90 -1.30
N PRO A 160 16.18 -8.12 -1.88
CA PRO A 160 17.25 -9.07 -2.19
C PRO A 160 18.25 -8.59 -3.24
N CYS A 161 17.93 -7.60 -4.10
CA CYS A 161 18.88 -7.05 -5.06
C CYS A 161 19.91 -6.11 -4.43
N LEU A 162 19.73 -5.72 -3.17
CA LEU A 162 20.65 -4.84 -2.45
C LEU A 162 21.87 -5.62 -1.94
N SER A 163 22.94 -4.89 -1.58
CA SER A 163 24.17 -5.49 -1.08
C SER A 163 23.93 -6.32 0.18
N SER A 164 24.49 -7.53 0.23
CA SER A 164 24.40 -8.44 1.39
C SER A 164 25.79 -8.62 2.02
N PRO A 165 25.92 -8.63 3.38
CA PRO A 165 24.84 -8.30 4.31
C PRO A 165 24.40 -6.84 4.19
N GLY A 166 23.14 -6.60 4.51
CA GLY A 166 22.59 -5.25 4.58
C GLY A 166 23.14 -4.45 5.78
N PRO A 167 22.73 -3.17 5.91
CA PRO A 167 23.07 -2.36 7.08
C PRO A 167 22.70 -3.09 8.38
N HIS A 168 23.56 -2.92 9.40
CA HIS A 168 23.39 -3.57 10.71
C HIS A 168 23.28 -5.10 10.67
N GLY A 169 23.85 -5.73 9.62
CA GLY A 169 23.86 -7.20 9.47
C GLY A 169 22.54 -7.80 9.00
N LEU A 170 21.66 -7.01 8.41
CA LEU A 170 20.37 -7.50 7.87
C LEU A 170 20.58 -8.57 6.80
N VAL A 171 19.82 -9.65 6.90
CA VAL A 171 19.72 -10.71 5.88
C VAL A 171 18.72 -10.24 4.84
N ARG A 172 19.16 -10.07 3.60
CA ARG A 172 18.33 -9.54 2.51
C ARG A 172 17.26 -10.52 2.03
N GLY A 173 16.12 -9.98 1.59
CA GLY A 173 15.01 -10.76 1.05
C GLY A 173 14.10 -11.40 2.12
N ASP A 174 14.35 -11.12 3.39
CA ASP A 174 13.53 -11.62 4.50
C ASP A 174 13.31 -10.56 5.56
N PHE A 175 12.09 -10.00 5.61
CA PHE A 175 11.76 -8.98 6.61
C PHE A 175 11.53 -9.56 8.02
N HIS A 176 11.34 -10.89 8.17
CA HIS A 176 11.35 -11.55 9.48
C HIS A 176 12.75 -11.47 10.15
N ALA A 177 13.80 -11.23 9.37
CA ALA A 177 15.18 -11.14 9.87
C ALA A 177 15.43 -9.90 10.74
N ILE A 178 14.52 -8.94 10.79
CA ILE A 178 14.63 -7.78 11.70
C ILE A 178 14.47 -8.27 13.14
N GLY A 179 15.59 -8.30 13.86
CA GLY A 179 15.68 -8.94 15.16
C GLY A 179 16.20 -8.04 16.30
N ASN A 180 16.43 -6.74 16.06
CA ASN A 180 16.90 -5.81 17.09
C ASN A 180 16.46 -4.36 16.82
N ASP A 181 16.57 -3.52 17.87
CA ASP A 181 16.13 -2.12 17.84
C ASP A 181 16.84 -1.29 16.76
N VAL A 182 18.14 -1.53 16.51
CA VAL A 182 18.89 -0.76 15.51
C VAL A 182 18.40 -1.05 14.10
N GLN A 183 18.09 -2.29 13.78
CA GLN A 183 17.53 -2.71 12.50
C GLN A 183 16.10 -2.16 12.32
N ALA A 184 15.28 -2.23 13.37
CA ALA A 184 13.91 -1.70 13.33
C ALA A 184 13.90 -0.17 13.12
N ARG A 185 14.76 0.58 13.82
CA ARG A 185 14.90 2.03 13.61
C ARG A 185 15.37 2.36 12.22
N PHE A 186 16.32 1.60 11.70
CA PHE A 186 16.83 1.77 10.33
C PHE A 186 15.70 1.63 9.30
N GLU A 187 14.89 0.57 9.42
CA GLU A 187 13.85 0.30 8.43
C GLU A 187 12.59 1.19 8.61
N ILE A 188 12.25 1.57 9.83
CA ILE A 188 10.98 2.24 10.13
C ILE A 188 11.16 3.73 10.39
N GLU A 189 12.00 4.11 11.37
CA GLU A 189 12.13 5.49 11.81
C GLU A 189 12.80 6.36 10.74
N GLN A 190 13.86 5.85 10.10
CA GLN A 190 14.52 6.56 9.02
C GLN A 190 13.60 6.77 7.81
N ALA A 191 12.76 5.78 7.50
CA ALA A 191 11.74 5.90 6.45
C ALA A 191 10.70 6.97 6.78
N GLN A 192 10.18 6.99 8.03
CA GLN A 192 9.24 8.01 8.50
C GLN A 192 9.76 9.43 8.23
N ASP A 193 11.01 9.68 8.63
CA ASP A 193 11.62 11.00 8.51
C ASP A 193 11.86 11.42 7.05
N HIS A 194 12.20 10.47 6.19
CA HIS A 194 12.38 10.75 4.76
C HIS A 194 11.05 11.01 4.07
N ILE A 195 10.05 10.17 4.31
CA ILE A 195 8.72 10.33 3.71
C ILE A 195 8.11 11.66 4.14
N GLU A 196 8.20 12.03 5.43
CA GLU A 196 7.71 13.33 5.92
C GLU A 196 8.35 14.51 5.19
N ARG A 197 9.67 14.47 4.98
CA ARG A 197 10.38 15.53 4.24
C ARG A 197 9.91 15.66 2.79
N CYS A 198 9.67 14.54 2.11
CA CYS A 198 9.30 14.52 0.70
C CYS A 198 7.81 14.79 0.48
N SER A 199 6.94 14.13 1.22
CA SER A 199 5.48 14.25 1.08
C SER A 199 4.91 15.49 1.76
N GLY A 200 5.55 15.96 2.85
CA GLY A 200 5.07 17.04 3.70
C GLY A 200 4.13 16.56 4.81
N ARG A 201 3.93 15.24 4.94
CA ARG A 201 3.10 14.62 5.99
C ARG A 201 3.85 13.42 6.58
N ARG A 202 3.85 13.32 7.91
CA ARG A 202 4.41 12.15 8.60
C ARG A 202 3.49 10.95 8.40
N PRO A 203 4.01 9.78 7.95
CA PRO A 203 3.23 8.56 7.86
C PRO A 203 2.64 8.14 9.21
N ARG A 204 1.43 7.62 9.18
CA ARG A 204 0.74 7.08 10.36
C ARG A 204 0.57 5.56 10.28
N LEU A 205 0.85 4.99 9.13
CA LEU A 205 0.66 3.58 8.85
C LEU A 205 1.96 2.97 8.33
N PHE A 206 2.15 1.69 8.64
CA PHE A 206 3.27 0.90 8.17
C PHE A 206 2.78 -0.35 7.45
N CYS A 207 3.42 -0.73 6.35
CA CYS A 207 3.18 -2.01 5.71
C CYS A 207 4.45 -2.85 5.73
N TYR A 208 4.33 -4.10 6.19
CA TYR A 208 5.46 -5.03 6.22
C TYR A 208 5.84 -5.45 4.80
N PRO A 209 7.10 -5.23 4.36
CA PRO A 209 7.60 -5.81 3.12
C PRO A 209 7.38 -7.31 3.04
N PHE A 210 6.95 -7.80 1.87
CA PHE A 210 6.62 -9.21 1.60
C PHE A 210 5.49 -9.78 2.47
N GLY A 211 4.77 -8.97 3.23
CA GLY A 211 3.83 -9.45 4.26
C GLY A 211 4.53 -10.13 5.45
N HIS A 212 5.84 -10.04 5.58
CA HIS A 212 6.66 -10.74 6.57
C HIS A 212 6.55 -10.10 7.97
N VAL A 213 5.61 -10.57 8.77
CA VAL A 213 5.37 -10.11 10.14
C VAL A 213 6.27 -10.88 11.11
N GLY A 214 7.48 -10.37 11.36
CA GLY A 214 8.42 -10.96 12.31
C GLY A 214 8.01 -10.68 13.77
N THR A 215 8.15 -11.68 14.65
CA THR A 215 7.76 -11.58 16.07
C THR A 215 8.44 -10.40 16.79
N PHE A 216 9.73 -10.17 16.53
CA PHE A 216 10.44 -9.04 17.12
C PHE A 216 9.84 -7.71 16.66
N LEU A 217 9.71 -7.51 15.33
CA LEU A 217 9.27 -6.24 14.77
C LEU A 217 7.81 -5.93 15.15
N HIS A 218 6.93 -6.95 15.17
CA HIS A 218 5.57 -6.82 15.66
C HIS A 218 5.53 -6.29 17.11
N SER A 219 6.30 -6.93 18.00
CA SER A 219 6.38 -6.51 19.42
C SER A 219 7.01 -5.11 19.56
N TRP A 220 8.00 -4.80 18.74
CA TRP A 220 8.66 -3.50 18.72
C TRP A 220 7.69 -2.40 18.27
N LEU A 221 6.91 -2.63 17.21
CA LEU A 221 5.88 -1.70 16.74
C LEU A 221 4.77 -1.50 17.79
N ALA A 222 4.36 -2.56 18.49
CA ALA A 222 3.38 -2.45 19.57
C ALA A 222 3.87 -1.51 20.70
N GLN A 223 5.16 -1.49 20.99
CA GLN A 223 5.76 -0.68 22.04
C GLN A 223 6.17 0.72 21.56
N ARG A 224 6.79 0.80 20.39
CA ARG A 224 7.45 2.02 19.89
C ARG A 224 6.65 2.76 18.81
N GLY A 225 5.78 2.05 18.08
CA GLY A 225 4.99 2.61 16.99
C GLY A 225 4.22 3.88 17.37
N PRO A 226 3.50 3.91 18.51
CA PRO A 226 2.80 5.11 18.96
C PRO A 226 3.72 6.32 19.20
N GLU A 227 4.94 6.09 19.69
CA GLU A 227 5.93 7.16 19.92
C GLU A 227 6.47 7.73 18.58
N LEU A 228 6.48 6.92 17.52
CA LEU A 228 6.84 7.32 16.17
C LEU A 228 5.68 7.95 15.39
N GLY A 229 4.48 7.99 15.99
CA GLY A 229 3.27 8.49 15.35
C GLY A 229 2.56 7.45 14.47
N LEU A 230 2.96 6.18 14.55
CA LEU A 230 2.28 5.08 13.84
C LEU A 230 1.04 4.62 14.61
N ASP A 231 -0.04 4.39 13.88
CA ASP A 231 -1.32 3.91 14.42
C ASP A 231 -1.52 2.41 14.19
N ALA A 232 -1.06 1.87 13.07
CA ALA A 232 -1.25 0.47 12.68
C ALA A 232 -0.17 -0.02 11.72
N ALA A 233 -0.08 -1.35 11.58
CA ALA A 233 0.76 -2.02 10.59
C ALA A 233 -0.03 -3.11 9.85
N PHE A 234 0.33 -3.37 8.58
CA PHE A 234 -0.42 -4.22 7.65
C PHE A 234 0.44 -5.38 7.14
N GLY A 235 -0.11 -6.59 7.25
CA GLY A 235 0.39 -7.81 6.63
C GLY A 235 -0.43 -8.21 5.38
N ASP A 236 -0.51 -9.53 5.12
CA ASP A 236 -1.18 -10.15 3.97
C ASP A 236 -2.11 -11.32 4.34
N GLY A 237 -2.72 -11.26 5.51
CA GLY A 237 -3.46 -12.39 6.12
C GLY A 237 -4.74 -12.84 5.41
N ALA A 238 -5.17 -12.20 4.29
CA ALA A 238 -6.36 -12.56 3.51
C ALA A 238 -7.66 -12.74 4.33
N GLU A 239 -7.87 -11.86 5.28
CA GLU A 239 -9.03 -11.84 6.16
C GLU A 239 -9.68 -10.46 6.21
N MET A 240 -10.94 -10.41 6.67
CA MET A 240 -11.60 -9.14 6.97
C MET A 240 -11.03 -8.53 8.26
N VAL A 241 -10.82 -7.22 8.26
CA VAL A 241 -10.53 -6.50 9.50
C VAL A 241 -11.81 -6.45 10.34
N VAL A 242 -11.73 -6.96 11.57
CA VAL A 242 -12.80 -6.95 12.56
C VAL A 242 -12.43 -6.07 13.77
N GLN A 243 -13.37 -5.86 14.69
CA GLN A 243 -13.13 -4.96 15.85
C GLN A 243 -11.96 -5.40 16.72
N ASP A 244 -11.71 -6.71 16.82
CA ASP A 244 -10.66 -7.29 17.66
C ASP A 244 -9.39 -7.65 16.86
N SER A 245 -9.27 -7.19 15.60
CA SER A 245 -8.06 -7.40 14.80
C SER A 245 -6.86 -6.73 15.47
N ASP A 246 -5.73 -7.42 15.43
CA ASP A 246 -4.46 -6.85 15.91
C ASP A 246 -4.00 -5.71 15.01
N ARG A 247 -4.02 -4.50 15.54
CA ARG A 247 -3.66 -3.29 14.77
C ARG A 247 -2.21 -3.29 14.24
N TRP A 248 -1.34 -4.13 14.81
CA TRP A 248 0.05 -4.24 14.38
C TRP A 248 0.29 -5.36 13.36
N ASN A 249 -0.80 -6.02 12.94
CA ASN A 249 -0.83 -7.01 11.87
C ASN A 249 -2.22 -7.07 11.23
N LEU A 250 -2.67 -5.95 10.68
CA LEU A 250 -3.96 -5.91 9.99
C LEU A 250 -3.89 -6.70 8.67
N PRO A 251 -4.85 -7.62 8.44
CA PRO A 251 -4.85 -8.44 7.24
C PRO A 251 -5.25 -7.63 6.00
N ARG A 252 -4.74 -8.06 4.85
CA ARG A 252 -5.11 -7.54 3.53
C ARG A 252 -5.29 -8.66 2.53
N TYR A 253 -6.11 -8.44 1.52
CA TYR A 253 -6.19 -9.26 0.32
C TYR A 253 -5.31 -8.65 -0.77
N ILE A 254 -4.47 -9.45 -1.44
CA ILE A 254 -3.51 -9.00 -2.44
C ILE A 254 -4.00 -9.39 -3.83
N CYS A 255 -4.08 -8.42 -4.76
CA CYS A 255 -4.41 -8.63 -6.17
C CYS A 255 -3.40 -9.57 -6.83
N GLY A 256 -3.88 -10.47 -7.67
CA GLY A 256 -3.03 -11.47 -8.34
C GLY A 256 -2.54 -12.61 -7.45
N TRP A 257 -2.85 -12.56 -6.13
CA TRP A 257 -2.56 -13.63 -5.18
C TRP A 257 -3.84 -14.22 -4.57
N HIS A 258 -4.75 -13.38 -4.08
CA HIS A 258 -5.98 -13.80 -3.41
C HIS A 258 -7.20 -13.71 -4.33
N TRP A 259 -7.11 -12.94 -5.40
CA TRP A 259 -8.10 -12.93 -6.48
C TRP A 259 -7.44 -12.62 -7.84
N HIS A 260 -8.00 -13.19 -8.92
CA HIS A 260 -7.48 -13.07 -10.29
C HIS A 260 -8.57 -12.65 -11.28
N SER A 261 -9.79 -12.43 -10.80
CA SER A 261 -10.94 -12.02 -11.59
C SER A 261 -11.92 -11.18 -10.79
N PRO A 262 -12.77 -10.37 -11.47
CA PRO A 262 -13.84 -9.64 -10.80
C PRO A 262 -14.79 -10.53 -9.99
N ASP A 263 -15.07 -11.77 -10.48
CA ASP A 263 -15.95 -12.70 -9.79
C ASP A 263 -15.34 -13.21 -8.48
N GLU A 264 -14.04 -13.48 -8.46
CA GLU A 264 -13.32 -13.86 -7.25
C GLU A 264 -13.29 -12.71 -6.23
N LEU A 265 -13.06 -11.47 -6.71
CA LEU A 265 -13.14 -10.29 -5.84
C LEU A 265 -14.56 -10.10 -5.29
N ALA A 266 -15.60 -10.26 -6.12
CA ALA A 266 -16.99 -10.17 -5.67
C ALA A 266 -17.29 -11.20 -4.56
N ALA A 267 -16.74 -12.41 -4.65
CA ALA A 267 -16.88 -13.44 -3.61
C ALA A 267 -16.21 -13.01 -2.29
N ILE A 268 -15.01 -12.41 -2.35
CA ILE A 268 -14.33 -11.85 -1.16
C ILE A 268 -15.18 -10.73 -0.55
N LEU A 269 -15.72 -9.83 -1.37
CA LEU A 269 -16.50 -8.67 -0.91
C LEU A 269 -17.89 -9.04 -0.37
N ALA A 270 -18.40 -10.20 -0.72
CA ALA A 270 -19.67 -10.71 -0.20
C ALA A 270 -19.57 -11.29 1.22
N GLY A 271 -18.36 -11.64 1.70
CA GLY A 271 -18.07 -12.15 3.06
C GLY A 271 -18.19 -13.65 3.14
#